data_2b149960751e285a05d5f9a7574bbf63
#
_entry.id   2b149960751e285a05d5f9a7574bbf63
#
_cell.length_a   1.000
_cell.length_b   1.000
_cell.length_c   1.000
_cell.angle_alpha   90.00
_cell.angle_beta   90.00
_cell.angle_gamma   90.00
#
_symmetry.space_group_name_H-M   'P 1'
#
loop_
_entity.id
_entity.type
_entity.pdbx_description
1 polymer ?
#
loop_
_entity_poly.entity_id
_entity_poly.type
_entity_poly.pdbx_seq_one_letter_code
_entity_poly.pdbx_strand_id
1 'polypeptide(L)'
;KEQLVRDMEDKLNDMPGIEPTFSQPVRDQILESISQIDGQIVIKLFGDDMETLRAEGHQVLDRIGKVPGVVRAFIDRDGDLPQYRLEIDRAAAARYGLNVMDVQDVVETALAGKAATELWEGDRHFSVVVRLAEPSRQLDKLKEVLVPTPSGAQVPLSALVDFKLGSGAMNIARESGQRVVAIGVFIRDRDMGSVVADMQKSTADIKLPRG
;
A
#
# COMPACT_ATOMS: atom_id res chain seq x y z
N LYS A 1 -12.83 33.26 -1.58
CA LYS A 1 -11.98 32.07 -1.69
C LYS A 1 -12.84 30.81 -1.75
N GLU A 2 -13.75 30.59 -0.82
CA GLU A 2 -14.63 29.41 -0.76
C GLU A 2 -15.51 29.26 -1.99
N GLN A 3 -16.09 30.38 -2.48
CA GLN A 3 -16.88 30.37 -3.71
C GLN A 3 -16.06 29.91 -4.93
N LEU A 4 -14.81 30.39 -5.03
CA LEU A 4 -13.91 29.97 -6.13
C LEU A 4 -13.59 28.48 -6.07
N VAL A 5 -13.38 27.92 -4.86
CA VAL A 5 -13.14 26.48 -4.69
C VAL A 5 -14.37 25.69 -5.14
N ARG A 6 -15.58 26.09 -4.75
CA ARG A 6 -16.84 25.44 -5.18
C ARG A 6 -16.98 25.46 -6.70
N ASP A 7 -16.77 26.63 -7.32
CA ASP A 7 -16.88 26.79 -8.77
C ASP A 7 -15.84 25.92 -9.54
N MET A 8 -14.68 25.67 -8.93
CA MET A 8 -13.64 24.78 -9.46
C MET A 8 -14.00 23.31 -9.22
N GLU A 9 -14.49 22.94 -8.03
CA GLU A 9 -14.99 21.61 -7.71
C GLU A 9 -16.07 21.18 -8.69
N ASP A 10 -17.07 22.03 -8.93
CA ASP A 10 -18.18 21.76 -9.85
C ASP A 10 -17.70 21.48 -11.26
N LYS A 11 -16.75 22.29 -11.77
CA LYS A 11 -16.19 22.09 -13.12
C LYS A 11 -15.33 20.84 -13.25
N LEU A 12 -14.61 20.46 -12.21
CA LEU A 12 -13.70 19.31 -12.25
C LEU A 12 -14.43 18.00 -11.99
N ASN A 13 -15.51 18.01 -11.20
CA ASN A 13 -16.37 16.84 -10.99
C ASN A 13 -17.08 16.36 -12.26
N ASP A 14 -17.27 17.27 -13.24
CA ASP A 14 -17.81 16.90 -14.55
C ASP A 14 -16.82 16.13 -15.44
N MET A 15 -15.55 16.03 -15.02
CA MET A 15 -14.51 15.30 -15.76
C MET A 15 -14.44 13.84 -15.29
N PRO A 16 -14.74 12.86 -16.15
CA PRO A 16 -14.69 11.45 -15.75
C PRO A 16 -13.25 11.02 -15.39
N GLY A 17 -13.12 10.31 -14.25
CA GLY A 17 -11.85 9.77 -13.78
C GLY A 17 -10.97 10.74 -13.00
N ILE A 18 -11.49 11.93 -12.66
CA ILE A 18 -10.79 12.91 -11.82
C ILE A 18 -11.56 13.08 -10.52
N GLU A 19 -10.90 12.87 -9.38
CA GLU A 19 -11.38 13.25 -8.04
C GLU A 19 -10.59 14.47 -7.56
N PRO A 20 -11.11 15.69 -7.74
CA PRO A 20 -10.40 16.91 -7.36
C PRO A 20 -10.36 17.07 -5.85
N THR A 21 -9.20 17.44 -5.33
CA THR A 21 -9.03 17.79 -3.92
C THR A 21 -8.33 19.14 -3.83
N PHE A 22 -8.92 20.05 -3.05
CA PHE A 22 -8.33 21.36 -2.80
C PHE A 22 -7.79 21.42 -1.39
N SER A 23 -6.53 21.72 -1.26
CA SER A 23 -5.82 21.76 0.02
C SER A 23 -5.11 23.10 0.24
N GLN A 24 -4.58 23.28 1.43
CA GLN A 24 -3.71 24.41 1.79
C GLN A 24 -2.44 23.85 2.43
N PRO A 25 -1.28 24.02 1.80
CA PRO A 25 -0.03 23.36 2.24
C PRO A 25 0.29 23.57 3.74
N VAL A 26 0.08 24.79 4.26
CA VAL A 26 0.35 25.08 5.68
C VAL A 26 -0.62 24.35 6.61
N ARG A 27 -1.89 24.28 6.23
CA ARG A 27 -2.92 23.59 7.02
C ARG A 27 -2.72 22.10 7.02
N ASP A 28 -2.43 21.54 5.86
CA ASP A 28 -2.21 20.11 5.68
C ASP A 28 -0.99 19.65 6.47
N GLN A 29 0.11 20.42 6.42
CA GLN A 29 1.31 20.13 7.20
C GLN A 29 1.05 20.13 8.72
N ILE A 30 0.16 21.00 9.22
CA ILE A 30 -0.23 21.02 10.63
C ILE A 30 -1.10 19.79 10.96
N LEU A 31 -2.08 19.46 10.14
CA LEU A 31 -2.96 18.31 10.35
C LEU A 31 -2.16 16.99 10.29
N GLU A 32 -1.30 16.83 9.31
CA GLU A 32 -0.42 15.67 9.20
C GLU A 32 0.56 15.54 10.37
N SER A 33 1.06 16.65 10.90
CA SER A 33 1.95 16.65 12.07
C SER A 33 1.26 16.16 13.34
N ILE A 34 -0.04 16.42 13.48
CA ILE A 34 -0.82 16.05 14.67
C ILE A 34 -1.37 14.62 14.57
N SER A 35 -1.95 14.28 13.44
CA SER A 35 -2.71 13.03 13.28
C SER A 35 -2.02 12.00 12.37
N GLN A 36 -0.99 12.41 11.64
CA GLN A 36 -0.32 11.65 10.56
C GLN A 36 -1.27 11.29 9.39
N ILE A 37 -2.45 11.90 9.36
CA ILE A 37 -3.51 11.63 8.40
C ILE A 37 -4.12 12.97 8.00
N ASP A 38 -4.42 13.12 6.72
CA ASP A 38 -5.10 14.30 6.23
C ASP A 38 -6.58 14.29 6.63
N GLY A 39 -7.01 15.28 7.38
CA GLY A 39 -8.40 15.40 7.85
C GLY A 39 -8.56 16.33 9.03
N GLN A 40 -9.71 17.02 9.10
CA GLN A 40 -10.07 17.86 10.26
C GLN A 40 -10.51 17.01 11.46
N ILE A 41 -11.13 15.86 11.16
CA ILE A 41 -11.51 14.84 12.13
C ILE A 41 -10.86 13.54 11.65
N VAL A 42 -10.27 12.82 12.58
CA VAL A 42 -9.67 11.50 12.30
C VAL A 42 -10.32 10.47 13.21
N ILE A 43 -10.78 9.38 12.60
CA ILE A 43 -11.34 8.23 13.31
C ILE A 43 -10.39 7.08 13.11
N LYS A 44 -9.99 6.45 14.19
CA LYS A 44 -9.04 5.32 14.19
C LYS A 44 -9.74 4.07 14.70
N LEU A 45 -9.65 3.00 13.91
CA LEU A 45 -10.09 1.67 14.30
C LEU A 45 -8.86 0.81 14.56
N PHE A 46 -8.84 0.13 15.69
CA PHE A 46 -7.73 -0.74 16.10
C PHE A 46 -8.19 -2.19 16.12
N GLY A 47 -7.31 -3.12 15.79
CA GLY A 47 -7.60 -4.56 15.85
C GLY A 47 -6.45 -5.39 15.29
N ASP A 48 -6.54 -6.71 15.46
CA ASP A 48 -5.46 -7.63 15.07
C ASP A 48 -5.61 -8.14 13.64
N ASP A 49 -6.84 -8.24 13.11
CA ASP A 49 -7.11 -8.72 11.76
C ASP A 49 -7.34 -7.58 10.77
N MET A 50 -6.53 -7.53 9.72
CA MET A 50 -6.56 -6.44 8.75
C MET A 50 -7.78 -6.46 7.85
N GLU A 51 -8.27 -7.64 7.47
CA GLU A 51 -9.46 -7.77 6.62
C GLU A 51 -10.70 -7.29 7.37
N THR A 52 -10.84 -7.71 8.63
CA THR A 52 -11.91 -7.25 9.52
C THR A 52 -11.84 -5.75 9.73
N LEU A 53 -10.65 -5.20 10.04
CA LEU A 53 -10.46 -3.75 10.23
C LEU A 53 -10.88 -2.94 9.01
N ARG A 54 -10.54 -3.40 7.80
CA ARG A 54 -10.92 -2.73 6.56
C ARG A 54 -12.43 -2.81 6.31
N ALA A 55 -13.03 -3.98 6.51
CA ALA A 55 -14.46 -4.16 6.34
C ALA A 55 -15.25 -3.24 7.29
N GLU A 56 -14.87 -3.19 8.57
CA GLU A 56 -15.47 -2.29 9.55
C GLU A 56 -15.16 -0.82 9.24
N GLY A 57 -13.97 -0.51 8.75
CA GLY A 57 -13.59 0.82 8.29
C GLY A 57 -14.51 1.32 7.17
N HIS A 58 -14.78 0.49 6.18
CA HIS A 58 -15.73 0.82 5.11
C HIS A 58 -17.16 1.00 5.63
N GLN A 59 -17.60 0.16 6.57
CA GLN A 59 -18.92 0.28 7.18
C GLN A 59 -19.06 1.61 7.94
N VAL A 60 -18.04 1.99 8.70
CA VAL A 60 -17.97 3.28 9.40
C VAL A 60 -17.93 4.43 8.38
N LEU A 61 -17.11 4.33 7.34
CA LEU A 61 -17.00 5.33 6.28
C LEU A 61 -18.36 5.62 5.61
N ASP A 62 -19.10 4.56 5.26
CA ASP A 62 -20.42 4.67 4.63
C ASP A 62 -21.45 5.39 5.52
N ARG A 63 -21.37 5.20 6.84
CA ARG A 63 -22.26 5.87 7.80
C ARG A 63 -21.88 7.34 7.96
N ILE A 64 -20.59 7.63 8.10
CA ILE A 64 -20.07 8.98 8.32
C ILE A 64 -20.25 9.84 7.08
N GLY A 65 -20.05 9.30 5.89
CA GLY A 65 -20.24 10.04 4.63
C GLY A 65 -21.66 10.58 4.42
N LYS A 66 -22.64 10.06 5.15
CA LYS A 66 -24.04 10.52 5.10
C LYS A 66 -24.37 11.59 6.14
N VAL A 67 -23.44 11.92 7.03
CA VAL A 67 -23.66 12.93 8.08
C VAL A 67 -23.64 14.32 7.45
N PRO A 68 -24.67 15.15 7.67
CA PRO A 68 -24.70 16.50 7.14
C PRO A 68 -23.49 17.33 7.62
N GLY A 69 -22.85 18.03 6.69
CA GLY A 69 -21.64 18.80 6.95
C GLY A 69 -20.34 18.06 6.63
N VAL A 70 -20.37 16.76 6.41
CA VAL A 70 -19.25 16.01 5.86
C VAL A 70 -19.20 16.23 4.35
N VAL A 71 -18.09 16.77 3.86
CA VAL A 71 -17.85 17.00 2.42
C VAL A 71 -17.01 15.89 1.81
N ARG A 72 -16.12 15.30 2.61
CA ARG A 72 -15.26 14.19 2.20
C ARG A 72 -14.93 13.33 3.39
N ALA A 73 -15.02 12.04 3.22
CA ALA A 73 -14.49 11.06 4.15
C ALA A 73 -13.77 9.97 3.34
N PHE A 74 -12.64 9.49 3.84
CA PHE A 74 -11.84 8.47 3.14
C PHE A 74 -11.01 7.67 4.15
N ILE A 75 -10.73 6.43 3.80
CA ILE A 75 -9.77 5.61 4.53
C ILE A 75 -8.37 5.95 4.01
N ASP A 76 -7.44 6.23 4.92
CA ASP A 76 -6.06 6.52 4.54
C ASP A 76 -5.38 5.28 3.96
N ARG A 77 -4.79 5.45 2.77
CA ARG A 77 -4.04 4.40 2.07
C ARG A 77 -4.78 3.08 1.96
N ASP A 78 -6.09 3.17 1.68
CA ASP A 78 -6.92 2.02 1.43
C ASP A 78 -6.72 1.54 -0.01
N GLY A 79 -6.38 0.28 -0.14
CA GLY A 79 -6.16 -0.34 -1.44
C GLY A 79 -5.38 -1.63 -1.33
N ASP A 80 -5.52 -2.41 -2.37
CA ASP A 80 -4.73 -3.60 -2.57
C ASP A 80 -3.80 -3.42 -3.75
N LEU A 81 -2.56 -3.83 -3.57
CA LEU A 81 -1.59 -3.87 -4.66
C LEU A 81 -1.51 -5.30 -5.19
N PRO A 82 -1.61 -5.49 -6.52
CA PRO A 82 -1.32 -6.77 -7.11
C PRO A 82 0.14 -7.14 -6.82
N GLN A 83 0.34 -8.34 -6.29
CA GLN A 83 1.63 -8.85 -5.88
C GLN A 83 1.88 -10.19 -6.53
N TYR A 84 3.09 -10.39 -7.05
CA TYR A 84 3.57 -11.72 -7.42
C TYR A 84 4.28 -12.33 -6.21
N ARG A 85 3.73 -13.45 -5.73
CA ARG A 85 4.35 -14.26 -4.70
C ARG A 85 5.09 -15.42 -5.37
N LEU A 86 6.39 -15.51 -5.12
CA LEU A 86 7.24 -16.56 -5.61
C LEU A 86 7.47 -17.55 -4.46
N GLU A 87 6.82 -18.70 -4.51
CA GLU A 87 6.96 -19.74 -3.50
C GLU A 87 7.97 -20.77 -3.98
N ILE A 88 9.11 -20.88 -3.30
CA ILE A 88 10.17 -21.82 -3.68
C ILE A 88 9.79 -23.23 -3.23
N ASP A 89 9.73 -24.16 -4.18
CA ASP A 89 9.60 -25.59 -3.89
C ASP A 89 10.94 -26.13 -3.37
N ARG A 90 11.03 -26.27 -2.06
CA ARG A 90 12.24 -26.75 -1.39
C ARG A 90 12.61 -28.19 -1.80
N ALA A 91 11.61 -29.04 -2.07
CA ALA A 91 11.85 -30.41 -2.48
C ALA A 91 12.38 -30.47 -3.91
N ALA A 92 11.85 -29.64 -4.80
CA ALA A 92 12.39 -29.51 -6.15
C ALA A 92 13.81 -28.96 -6.14
N ALA A 93 14.09 -27.88 -5.40
CA ALA A 93 15.44 -27.32 -5.27
C ALA A 93 16.44 -28.33 -4.75
N ALA A 94 16.09 -29.09 -3.71
CA ALA A 94 16.96 -30.12 -3.13
C ALA A 94 17.33 -31.23 -4.12
N ARG A 95 16.42 -31.63 -5.03
CA ARG A 95 16.72 -32.62 -6.08
C ARG A 95 17.84 -32.17 -7.02
N TYR A 96 17.99 -30.86 -7.18
CA TYR A 96 19.06 -30.27 -8.00
C TYR A 96 20.29 -29.85 -7.19
N GLY A 97 20.31 -30.16 -5.89
CA GLY A 97 21.39 -29.75 -4.98
C GLY A 97 21.40 -28.26 -4.66
N LEU A 98 20.26 -27.56 -4.87
CA LEU A 98 20.08 -26.14 -4.58
C LEU A 98 19.46 -25.95 -3.21
N ASN A 99 19.87 -24.91 -2.53
CA ASN A 99 19.18 -24.41 -1.34
C ASN A 99 18.29 -23.20 -1.69
N VAL A 100 17.49 -22.75 -0.74
CA VAL A 100 16.57 -21.61 -0.93
C VAL A 100 17.33 -20.32 -1.29
N MET A 101 18.50 -20.11 -0.68
CA MET A 101 19.32 -18.91 -0.91
C MET A 101 19.83 -18.85 -2.37
N ASP A 102 20.23 -20.00 -2.95
CA ASP A 102 20.70 -20.03 -4.33
C ASP A 102 19.62 -19.57 -5.30
N VAL A 103 18.38 -20.00 -5.07
CA VAL A 103 17.22 -19.57 -5.89
C VAL A 103 16.87 -18.11 -5.64
N GLN A 104 16.87 -17.66 -4.38
CA GLN A 104 16.61 -16.26 -4.02
C GLN A 104 17.64 -15.31 -4.63
N ASP A 105 18.92 -15.65 -4.59
CA ASP A 105 20.01 -14.85 -5.16
C ASP A 105 19.80 -14.63 -6.67
N VAL A 106 19.35 -15.65 -7.39
CA VAL A 106 19.03 -15.52 -8.83
C VAL A 106 17.82 -14.61 -9.04
N VAL A 107 16.75 -14.79 -8.27
CA VAL A 107 15.54 -13.94 -8.35
C VAL A 107 15.86 -12.48 -8.02
N GLU A 108 16.59 -12.24 -6.95
CA GLU A 108 17.02 -10.90 -6.54
C GLU A 108 17.86 -10.22 -7.62
N THR A 109 18.88 -10.94 -8.10
CA THR A 109 19.76 -10.44 -9.17
C THR A 109 18.97 -10.16 -10.45
N ALA A 110 18.03 -11.03 -10.80
CA ALA A 110 17.22 -10.88 -12.00
C ALA A 110 16.30 -9.65 -11.95
N LEU A 111 15.61 -9.43 -10.84
CA LEU A 111 14.57 -8.42 -10.71
C LEU A 111 15.09 -7.08 -10.15
N ALA A 112 15.60 -7.10 -8.93
CA ALA A 112 16.04 -5.90 -8.22
C ALA A 112 17.45 -5.48 -8.66
N GLY A 113 18.28 -6.46 -8.93
CA GLY A 113 19.71 -6.30 -9.17
C GLY A 113 20.51 -6.46 -7.88
N LYS A 114 21.70 -7.01 -8.04
CA LYS A 114 22.66 -7.24 -6.96
C LYS A 114 23.91 -6.36 -7.19
N ALA A 115 24.35 -5.66 -6.15
CA ALA A 115 25.59 -4.91 -6.22
C ALA A 115 26.78 -5.89 -6.37
N ALA A 116 27.49 -5.77 -7.46
CA ALA A 116 28.65 -6.60 -7.77
C ALA A 116 29.94 -6.00 -7.20
N THR A 117 30.08 -4.68 -7.25
CA THR A 117 31.24 -3.95 -6.73
C THR A 117 30.88 -2.46 -6.59
N GLU A 118 31.82 -1.70 -6.03
CA GLU A 118 31.76 -0.24 -5.95
C GLU A 118 32.89 0.37 -6.76
N LEU A 119 32.58 1.40 -7.54
CA LEU A 119 33.56 2.24 -8.24
C LEU A 119 33.79 3.49 -7.40
N TRP A 120 35.04 3.74 -7.05
CA TRP A 120 35.46 4.92 -6.30
C TRP A 120 36.10 5.93 -7.23
N GLU A 121 35.61 7.16 -7.22
CA GLU A 121 36.16 8.30 -7.93
C GLU A 121 36.46 9.44 -6.93
N GLY A 122 37.64 9.46 -6.38
CA GLY A 122 38.01 10.37 -5.28
C GLY A 122 37.17 10.06 -4.03
N ASP A 123 36.37 11.03 -3.54
CA ASP A 123 35.49 10.90 -2.36
C ASP A 123 34.09 10.36 -2.69
N ARG A 124 33.82 10.07 -3.95
CA ARG A 124 32.52 9.55 -4.40
C ARG A 124 32.59 8.04 -4.67
N HIS A 125 31.56 7.32 -4.29
CA HIS A 125 31.41 5.91 -4.63
C HIS A 125 30.11 5.67 -5.41
N PHE A 126 30.16 4.75 -6.36
CA PHE A 126 29.05 4.35 -7.20
C PHE A 126 28.91 2.83 -7.14
N SER A 127 27.73 2.35 -6.76
CA SER A 127 27.45 0.91 -6.78
C SER A 127 27.26 0.42 -8.22
N VAL A 128 28.03 -0.58 -8.61
CA VAL A 128 27.86 -1.28 -9.88
C VAL A 128 26.87 -2.42 -9.67
N VAL A 129 25.65 -2.27 -10.22
CA VAL A 129 24.56 -3.23 -10.03
C VAL A 129 24.35 -4.07 -11.29
N VAL A 130 24.32 -5.38 -11.12
CA VAL A 130 23.99 -6.35 -12.20
C VAL A 130 22.53 -6.75 -12.06
N ARG A 131 21.77 -6.62 -13.15
CA ARG A 131 20.37 -7.06 -13.23
C ARG A 131 19.99 -7.43 -14.66
N LEU A 132 18.89 -8.15 -14.84
CA LEU A 132 18.37 -8.42 -16.18
C LEU A 132 17.87 -7.11 -16.84
N ALA A 133 18.00 -7.05 -18.17
CA ALA A 133 17.40 -5.98 -18.95
C ALA A 133 15.87 -5.94 -18.77
N GLU A 134 15.30 -4.77 -18.90
CA GLU A 134 13.88 -4.54 -18.60
C GLU A 134 12.90 -5.50 -19.32
N PRO A 135 13.06 -5.79 -20.62
CA PRO A 135 12.18 -6.74 -21.31
C PRO A 135 12.23 -8.16 -20.73
N SER A 136 13.37 -8.56 -20.12
CA SER A 136 13.57 -9.89 -19.54
C SER A 136 13.06 -9.99 -18.09
N ARG A 137 12.62 -8.88 -17.48
CA ARG A 137 12.06 -8.85 -16.12
C ARG A 137 10.55 -9.06 -16.09
N GLN A 138 9.91 -9.21 -17.25
CA GLN A 138 8.51 -9.59 -17.32
C GLN A 138 8.30 -11.00 -16.75
N LEU A 139 7.16 -11.24 -16.10
CA LEU A 139 6.89 -12.48 -15.37
C LEU A 139 7.10 -13.73 -16.21
N ASP A 140 6.64 -13.72 -17.46
CA ASP A 140 6.76 -14.88 -18.35
C ASP A 140 8.22 -15.18 -18.69
N LYS A 141 9.04 -14.13 -18.87
CA LYS A 141 10.47 -14.25 -19.08
C LYS A 141 11.25 -14.65 -17.83
N LEU A 142 10.76 -14.20 -16.66
CA LEU A 142 11.34 -14.58 -15.38
C LEU A 142 11.24 -16.10 -15.15
N LYS A 143 10.17 -16.76 -15.57
CA LYS A 143 9.99 -18.20 -15.50
C LYS A 143 11.05 -18.99 -16.28
N GLU A 144 11.59 -18.39 -17.34
CA GLU A 144 12.61 -18.96 -18.22
C GLU A 144 14.05 -18.75 -17.70
N VAL A 145 14.24 -17.91 -16.67
CA VAL A 145 15.57 -17.63 -16.12
C VAL A 145 16.19 -18.92 -15.58
N LEU A 146 17.45 -19.14 -15.94
CA LEU A 146 18.17 -20.34 -15.58
C LEU A 146 18.93 -20.19 -14.27
N VAL A 147 18.73 -21.12 -13.37
CA VAL A 147 19.43 -21.23 -12.09
C VAL A 147 20.56 -22.22 -12.23
N PRO A 148 21.83 -21.83 -12.02
CA PRO A 148 22.97 -22.77 -12.11
C PRO A 148 22.95 -23.72 -10.91
N THR A 149 23.18 -25.02 -11.17
CA THR A 149 23.29 -26.04 -10.12
C THR A 149 24.74 -26.32 -9.79
N PRO A 150 25.04 -26.87 -8.59
CA PRO A 150 26.42 -27.29 -8.24
C PRO A 150 27.01 -28.36 -9.19
N SER A 151 26.16 -29.11 -9.87
CA SER A 151 26.61 -30.09 -10.88
C SER A 151 26.96 -29.48 -12.24
N GLY A 152 26.77 -28.16 -12.42
CA GLY A 152 26.97 -27.46 -13.68
C GLY A 152 25.78 -27.48 -14.64
N ALA A 153 24.69 -28.14 -14.29
CA ALA A 153 23.45 -28.08 -15.03
C ALA A 153 22.73 -26.75 -14.78
N GLN A 154 21.83 -26.38 -15.69
CA GLN A 154 21.00 -25.18 -15.56
C GLN A 154 19.53 -25.59 -15.52
N VAL A 155 18.78 -25.10 -14.56
CA VAL A 155 17.37 -25.42 -14.34
C VAL A 155 16.54 -24.15 -14.45
N PRO A 156 15.43 -24.14 -15.22
CA PRO A 156 14.58 -22.97 -15.32
C PRO A 156 13.89 -22.68 -13.98
N LEU A 157 13.75 -21.41 -13.65
CA LEU A 157 13.15 -20.97 -12.40
C LEU A 157 11.72 -21.51 -12.20
N SER A 158 10.98 -21.71 -13.29
CA SER A 158 9.65 -22.33 -13.26
C SER A 158 9.61 -23.77 -12.73
N ALA A 159 10.74 -24.49 -12.73
CA ALA A 159 10.84 -25.82 -12.14
C ALA A 159 11.13 -25.80 -10.63
N LEU A 160 11.47 -24.65 -10.08
CA LEU A 160 11.91 -24.45 -8.70
C LEU A 160 10.95 -23.56 -7.89
N VAL A 161 10.09 -22.78 -8.59
CA VAL A 161 9.27 -21.73 -7.97
C VAL A 161 7.85 -21.78 -8.53
N ASP A 162 6.89 -21.74 -7.62
CA ASP A 162 5.48 -21.52 -7.95
C ASP A 162 5.17 -20.01 -7.95
N PHE A 163 4.65 -19.52 -9.08
CA PHE A 163 4.36 -18.11 -9.31
C PHE A 163 2.88 -17.86 -9.08
N LYS A 164 2.54 -17.21 -7.97
CA LYS A 164 1.17 -16.88 -7.60
C LYS A 164 0.91 -15.39 -7.76
N LEU A 165 -0.16 -15.05 -8.46
CA LEU A 165 -0.70 -13.70 -8.43
C LEU A 165 -1.58 -13.60 -7.19
N GLY A 166 -1.29 -12.66 -6.33
CA GLY A 166 -2.07 -12.35 -5.14
C GLY A 166 -2.37 -10.86 -5.04
N SER A 167 -3.17 -10.51 -4.08
CA SER A 167 -3.41 -9.14 -3.67
C SER A 167 -2.88 -8.96 -2.26
N GLY A 168 -2.31 -7.82 -1.97
CA GLY A 168 -1.81 -7.50 -0.64
C GLY A 168 -2.15 -6.06 -0.28
N ALA A 169 -2.39 -5.81 1.00
CA ALA A 169 -2.67 -4.48 1.48
C ALA A 169 -1.55 -3.49 1.08
N MET A 170 -1.93 -2.36 0.51
CA MET A 170 -1.00 -1.30 0.13
C MET A 170 -0.19 -0.82 1.34
N ASN A 171 -0.84 -0.72 2.49
CA ASN A 171 -0.23 -0.28 3.73
C ASN A 171 -0.79 -1.04 4.93
N ILE A 172 0.05 -1.31 5.92
CA ILE A 172 -0.34 -1.83 7.23
C ILE A 172 0.18 -0.85 8.28
N ALA A 173 -0.65 0.14 8.60
CA ALA A 173 -0.33 1.13 9.62
C ALA A 173 -0.41 0.51 11.03
N ARG A 174 0.45 0.99 11.91
CA ARG A 174 0.45 0.61 13.33
C ARG A 174 0.62 1.83 14.21
N GLU A 175 -0.11 1.82 15.32
CA GLU A 175 0.03 2.81 16.38
C GLU A 175 0.09 2.06 17.72
N SER A 176 1.09 2.37 18.52
CA SER A 176 1.34 1.69 19.81
C SER A 176 1.39 0.15 19.71
N GLY A 177 1.90 -0.38 18.58
CA GLY A 177 2.01 -1.82 18.33
C GLY A 177 0.76 -2.48 17.76
N GLN A 178 -0.40 -1.85 17.81
CA GLN A 178 -1.66 -2.35 17.22
C GLN A 178 -1.81 -1.91 15.77
N ARG A 179 -2.44 -2.74 14.95
CA ARG A 179 -2.82 -2.34 13.59
C ARG A 179 -3.93 -1.31 13.67
N VAL A 180 -3.89 -0.34 12.77
CA VAL A 180 -4.86 0.74 12.73
C VAL A 180 -5.33 0.99 11.30
N VAL A 181 -6.64 1.17 11.13
CA VAL A 181 -7.25 1.77 9.96
C VAL A 181 -7.77 3.13 10.37
N ALA A 182 -7.40 4.14 9.60
CA ALA A 182 -7.73 5.51 9.93
C ALA A 182 -8.57 6.15 8.83
N ILE A 183 -9.61 6.88 9.25
CA ILE A 183 -10.56 7.57 8.39
C ILE A 183 -10.35 9.06 8.58
N GLY A 184 -9.92 9.74 7.53
CA GLY A 184 -9.85 11.20 7.48
C GLY A 184 -11.18 11.79 7.06
N VAL A 185 -11.62 12.85 7.73
CA VAL A 185 -12.89 13.51 7.44
C VAL A 185 -12.72 15.01 7.32
N PHE A 186 -13.27 15.58 6.27
CA PHE A 186 -13.37 17.01 6.04
C PHE A 186 -14.81 17.47 6.19
N ILE A 187 -14.98 18.59 6.90
CA ILE A 187 -16.28 19.18 7.15
C ILE A 187 -16.37 20.60 6.59
N ARG A 188 -17.58 21.03 6.26
CA ARG A 188 -17.88 22.39 5.78
C ARG A 188 -19.25 22.84 6.29
N ASP A 189 -19.38 24.14 6.48
CA ASP A 189 -20.64 24.84 6.83
C ASP A 189 -21.28 24.40 8.16
N ARG A 190 -20.57 23.64 9.00
CA ARG A 190 -20.99 23.22 10.35
C ARG A 190 -19.83 23.23 11.33
N ASP A 191 -20.16 23.35 12.60
CA ASP A 191 -19.16 23.23 13.67
C ASP A 191 -18.74 21.77 13.89
N MET A 192 -17.48 21.59 14.27
CA MET A 192 -16.89 20.28 14.45
C MET A 192 -17.58 19.45 15.55
N GLY A 193 -18.00 20.08 16.64
CA GLY A 193 -18.61 19.39 17.78
C GLY A 193 -19.95 18.74 17.41
N SER A 194 -20.82 19.47 16.69
CA SER A 194 -22.11 18.95 16.25
C SER A 194 -21.95 17.81 15.22
N VAL A 195 -20.98 17.94 14.31
CA VAL A 195 -20.71 16.87 13.31
C VAL A 195 -20.18 15.63 14.01
N VAL A 196 -19.24 15.76 14.95
CA VAL A 196 -18.73 14.62 15.73
C VAL A 196 -19.85 13.93 16.52
N ALA A 197 -20.76 14.71 17.16
CA ALA A 197 -21.90 14.13 17.86
C ALA A 197 -22.83 13.33 16.94
N ASP A 198 -23.09 13.84 15.73
CA ASP A 198 -23.91 13.14 14.74
C ASP A 198 -23.19 11.89 14.19
N MET A 199 -21.87 11.94 13.97
CA MET A 199 -21.06 10.79 13.60
C MET A 199 -21.12 9.70 14.68
N GLN A 200 -20.96 10.05 15.95
CA GLN A 200 -21.06 9.11 17.06
C GLN A 200 -22.42 8.44 17.11
N LYS A 201 -23.52 9.19 16.89
CA LYS A 201 -24.85 8.61 16.80
C LYS A 201 -25.03 7.67 15.61
N SER A 202 -24.49 8.04 14.45
CA SER A 202 -24.60 7.24 13.21
C SER A 202 -23.85 5.92 13.28
N THR A 203 -22.84 5.84 14.15
CA THR A 203 -22.00 4.64 14.31
C THR A 203 -22.28 3.85 15.59
N ALA A 204 -23.15 4.34 16.47
CA ALA A 204 -23.40 3.74 17.79
C ALA A 204 -23.95 2.31 17.76
N ASP A 205 -24.61 1.91 16.68
CA ASP A 205 -25.18 0.57 16.47
C ASP A 205 -24.21 -0.41 15.82
N ILE A 206 -23.04 0.05 15.38
CA ILE A 206 -22.03 -0.82 14.78
C ILE A 206 -21.42 -1.70 15.89
N LYS A 207 -21.61 -3.00 15.75
CA LYS A 207 -21.03 -3.98 16.68
C LYS A 207 -19.63 -4.35 16.16
N LEU A 208 -18.63 -3.72 16.73
CA LEU A 208 -17.24 -4.10 16.44
C LEU A 208 -16.95 -5.49 17.05
N PRO A 209 -16.32 -6.40 16.29
CA PRO A 209 -15.85 -7.67 16.84
C PRO A 209 -14.81 -7.40 17.94
N ARG A 210 -14.73 -8.33 18.90
CA ARG A 210 -13.69 -8.24 19.96
C ARG A 210 -12.33 -8.55 19.30
N GLY A 211 -11.44 -7.58 19.28
CA GLY A 211 -10.06 -7.71 18.85
C GLY A 211 -9.13 -7.85 20.04
#